data_85b68776028609343ae99e1ec3010453
#
_entry.id   85b68776028609343ae99e1ec3010453
#
_cell.length_a   1.000
_cell.length_b   1.000
_cell.length_c   1.000
_cell.angle_alpha   90.00
_cell.angle_beta   90.00
_cell.angle_gamma   90.00
#
_symmetry.space_group_name_H-M   'P 1'
#
loop_
_entity.id
_entity.type
_entity.pdbx_description
1 polymer ?
#
loop_
_entity_poly.entity_id
_entity_poly.type
_entity_poly.pdbx_seq_one_letter_code
_entity_poly.pdbx_strand_id
1 'polypeptide(L)'
;MPTVYVLNKDGKPLMPTTRGGHVRHLLKEQKARVVRAKPFTIQLLYETDDAVQLLYLGIDPGRTNIGVAVVKANGTAVFTAHLESRNKEILKLMQDRKKARRARRTNGRRHRRQRRAKANGTISKKCVKQDTAQSKNPSKRAKEIGVIKRRLPGHKKDLLCIGIKNKEAKYTNRARPEGWLTPTANQLLQTHINLVKKIQKFLPISDV
;
A
#
# COMPACT_ATOMS: atom_id res chain seq x y z
N MET A 1 13.71 -29.00 11.10
CA MET A 1 12.30 -29.41 11.02
C MET A 1 11.42 -28.17 10.94
N PRO A 2 10.33 -28.18 10.19
CA PRO A 2 9.45 -27.01 10.09
C PRO A 2 8.80 -26.73 11.46
N THR A 3 8.86 -25.47 11.89
CA THR A 3 8.22 -25.00 13.11
C THR A 3 6.76 -24.73 12.85
N VAL A 4 5.86 -25.20 13.71
CA VAL A 4 4.42 -24.97 13.67
C VAL A 4 4.05 -24.00 14.79
N TYR A 5 3.36 -22.93 14.44
CA TYR A 5 2.86 -21.93 15.39
C TYR A 5 1.47 -22.35 15.88
N VAL A 6 1.23 -22.17 17.16
CA VAL A 6 0.02 -22.65 17.82
C VAL A 6 -0.70 -21.48 18.46
N LEU A 7 -2.01 -21.43 18.26
CA LEU A 7 -2.91 -20.51 18.95
C LEU A 7 -3.84 -21.32 19.85
N ASN A 8 -4.21 -20.75 20.99
CA ASN A 8 -5.25 -21.34 21.83
C ASN A 8 -6.65 -21.16 21.21
N LYS A 9 -7.69 -21.61 21.89
CA LYS A 9 -9.09 -21.48 21.49
C LYS A 9 -9.50 -20.02 21.25
N ASP A 10 -8.99 -19.07 22.03
CA ASP A 10 -9.28 -17.64 21.96
C ASP A 10 -8.44 -16.90 20.92
N GLY A 11 -7.52 -17.59 20.24
CA GLY A 11 -6.62 -17.00 19.26
C GLY A 11 -5.37 -16.35 19.84
N LYS A 12 -5.08 -16.51 21.14
CA LYS A 12 -3.82 -16.07 21.74
C LYS A 12 -2.68 -17.00 21.31
N PRO A 13 -1.48 -16.47 21.02
CA PRO A 13 -0.35 -17.27 20.62
C PRO A 13 0.22 -18.09 21.81
N LEU A 14 0.49 -19.35 21.53
CA LEU A 14 1.19 -20.27 22.42
C LEU A 14 2.61 -20.54 21.92
N MET A 15 3.37 -21.33 22.67
CA MET A 15 4.71 -21.73 22.25
C MET A 15 4.68 -22.54 20.97
N PRO A 16 5.57 -22.23 20.01
CA PRO A 16 5.66 -22.99 18.78
C PRO A 16 6.19 -24.40 19.03
N THR A 17 5.78 -25.34 18.18
CA THR A 17 6.19 -26.73 18.27
C THR A 17 6.89 -27.23 17.02
N THR A 18 7.83 -28.13 17.18
CA THR A 18 8.50 -28.86 16.10
C THR A 18 7.93 -30.27 15.91
N ARG A 19 6.96 -30.68 16.76
CA ARG A 19 6.36 -32.02 16.75
C ARG A 19 5.28 -32.15 15.68
N GLY A 20 5.67 -32.16 14.41
CA GLY A 20 4.74 -32.23 13.28
C GLY A 20 3.80 -33.46 13.27
N GLY A 21 4.26 -34.59 13.85
CA GLY A 21 3.42 -35.79 14.02
C GLY A 21 2.22 -35.51 14.92
N HIS A 22 2.45 -34.90 16.08
CA HIS A 22 1.39 -34.53 17.02
C HIS A 22 0.39 -33.56 16.38
N VAL A 23 0.88 -32.58 15.66
CA VAL A 23 0.02 -31.63 14.91
C VAL A 23 -0.88 -32.33 13.91
N ARG A 24 -0.38 -33.35 13.18
CA ARG A 24 -1.19 -34.15 12.27
C ARG A 24 -2.32 -34.92 12.99
N HIS A 25 -2.02 -35.48 14.17
CA HIS A 25 -3.05 -36.13 14.99
C HIS A 25 -4.13 -35.16 15.43
N LEU A 26 -3.76 -33.99 15.93
CA LEU A 26 -4.71 -32.93 16.34
C LEU A 26 -5.61 -32.49 15.16
N LEU A 27 -5.05 -32.35 13.97
CA LEU A 27 -5.81 -32.00 12.77
C LEU A 27 -6.74 -33.13 12.33
N LYS A 28 -6.29 -34.38 12.38
CA LYS A 28 -7.08 -35.59 12.04
C LYS A 28 -8.25 -35.79 13.01
N GLU A 29 -8.02 -35.56 14.29
CA GLU A 29 -9.03 -35.67 15.33
C GLU A 29 -9.94 -34.44 15.42
N GLN A 30 -9.79 -33.48 14.51
CA GLN A 30 -10.54 -32.21 14.50
C GLN A 30 -10.42 -31.40 15.80
N LYS A 31 -9.36 -31.61 16.58
CA LYS A 31 -9.02 -30.86 17.79
C LYS A 31 -8.28 -29.56 17.49
N ALA A 32 -7.82 -29.38 16.25
CA ALA A 32 -7.18 -28.16 15.78
C ALA A 32 -7.62 -27.83 14.36
N ARG A 33 -7.53 -26.55 13.99
CA ARG A 33 -7.76 -26.07 12.62
C ARG A 33 -6.59 -25.27 12.12
N VAL A 34 -6.34 -25.29 10.80
CA VAL A 34 -5.32 -24.46 10.17
C VAL A 34 -5.87 -23.04 10.01
N VAL A 35 -5.17 -22.05 10.56
CA VAL A 35 -5.51 -20.62 10.46
C VAL A 35 -4.70 -19.94 9.38
N ARG A 36 -3.44 -20.33 9.21
CA ARG A 36 -2.53 -19.72 8.25
C ARG A 36 -1.56 -20.76 7.68
N ALA A 37 -1.30 -20.66 6.37
CA ALA A 37 -0.34 -21.54 5.70
C ALA A 37 1.11 -21.03 5.80
N LYS A 38 1.31 -19.69 5.82
CA LYS A 38 2.66 -19.07 5.91
C LYS A 38 2.65 -17.87 6.87
N PRO A 39 3.35 -17.92 7.99
CA PRO A 39 3.93 -19.13 8.62
C PRO A 39 2.84 -20.12 9.00
N PHE A 40 3.17 -21.43 9.01
CA PHE A 40 2.16 -22.45 9.29
C PHE A 40 1.68 -22.37 10.73
N THR A 41 0.41 -22.00 10.89
CA THR A 41 -0.21 -21.69 12.18
C THR A 41 -1.51 -22.47 12.31
N ILE A 42 -1.64 -23.17 13.43
CA ILE A 42 -2.85 -23.91 13.82
C ILE A 42 -3.50 -23.24 15.03
N GLN A 43 -4.80 -23.40 15.16
CA GLN A 43 -5.55 -23.01 16.35
C GLN A 43 -6.15 -24.25 17.00
N LEU A 44 -5.95 -24.38 18.31
CA LEU A 44 -6.56 -25.42 19.11
C LEU A 44 -8.05 -25.12 19.34
N LEU A 45 -8.88 -26.15 19.36
CA LEU A 45 -10.32 -26.01 19.55
C LEU A 45 -10.77 -26.38 20.98
N TYR A 46 -9.82 -26.78 21.82
CA TYR A 46 -10.03 -27.11 23.23
C TYR A 46 -9.27 -26.13 24.14
N GLU A 47 -9.65 -26.08 25.38
CA GLU A 47 -9.00 -25.22 26.38
C GLU A 47 -7.63 -25.78 26.74
N THR A 48 -6.64 -24.90 26.78
CA THR A 48 -5.27 -25.21 27.12
C THR A 48 -4.76 -24.19 28.12
N ASP A 49 -3.80 -24.61 28.94
CA ASP A 49 -3.07 -23.70 29.79
C ASP A 49 -2.34 -22.63 28.93
N ASP A 50 -2.44 -21.37 29.33
CA ASP A 50 -1.82 -20.23 28.65
C ASP A 50 -0.37 -20.00 29.12
N ALA A 51 0.23 -20.94 29.87
CA ALA A 51 1.61 -20.83 30.31
C ALA A 51 2.60 -20.83 29.13
N VAL A 52 3.30 -19.73 28.94
CA VAL A 52 4.27 -19.54 27.86
C VAL A 52 5.64 -19.16 28.42
N GLN A 53 6.71 -19.58 27.74
CA GLN A 53 8.06 -19.14 28.05
C GLN A 53 8.28 -17.71 27.60
N LEU A 54 9.16 -16.97 28.29
CA LEU A 54 9.55 -15.63 27.89
C LEU A 54 10.26 -15.65 26.54
N LEU A 55 9.74 -14.86 25.60
CA LEU A 55 10.31 -14.65 24.28
C LEU A 55 10.66 -13.17 24.08
N TYR A 56 11.87 -12.94 23.63
CA TYR A 56 12.41 -11.61 23.32
C TYR A 56 12.46 -11.41 21.82
N LEU A 57 11.93 -10.31 21.35
CA LEU A 57 11.97 -9.93 19.94
C LEU A 57 13.08 -8.91 19.70
N GLY A 58 14.11 -9.31 18.97
CA GLY A 58 15.14 -8.41 18.46
C GLY A 58 14.83 -7.96 17.03
N ILE A 59 14.96 -6.66 16.78
CA ILE A 59 14.78 -6.07 15.45
C ILE A 59 16.02 -5.27 15.09
N ASP A 60 16.58 -5.53 13.91
CA ASP A 60 17.59 -4.70 13.25
C ASP A 60 16.88 -3.71 12.29
N PRO A 61 16.75 -2.43 12.68
CA PRO A 61 15.91 -1.46 11.95
C PRO A 61 16.62 -0.91 10.71
N GLY A 62 16.64 -1.67 9.64
CA GLY A 62 17.15 -1.22 8.35
C GLY A 62 16.15 -0.42 7.53
N ARG A 63 16.65 0.46 6.66
CA ARG A 63 15.81 1.23 5.74
C ARG A 63 15.22 0.37 4.62
N THR A 64 15.98 -0.56 4.11
CA THR A 64 15.62 -1.41 2.96
C THR A 64 15.38 -2.84 3.40
N ASN A 65 16.26 -3.31 4.28
CA ASN A 65 16.24 -4.66 4.82
C ASN A 65 16.07 -4.54 6.32
N ILE A 66 15.17 -5.33 6.89
CA ILE A 66 14.91 -5.37 8.33
C ILE A 66 15.14 -6.81 8.77
N GLY A 67 16.11 -7.02 9.64
CA GLY A 67 16.36 -8.29 10.31
C GLY A 67 15.46 -8.44 11.52
N VAL A 68 14.96 -9.64 11.75
CA VAL A 68 14.13 -9.95 12.92
C VAL A 68 14.51 -11.30 13.48
N ALA A 69 14.68 -11.37 14.80
CA ALA A 69 14.88 -12.62 15.52
C ALA A 69 14.02 -12.67 16.77
N VAL A 70 13.43 -13.82 17.05
CA VAL A 70 12.76 -14.09 18.33
C VAL A 70 13.54 -15.18 19.03
N VAL A 71 13.98 -14.88 20.25
CA VAL A 71 14.82 -15.76 21.05
C VAL A 71 14.17 -16.07 22.40
N LYS A 72 14.45 -17.26 22.93
CA LYS A 72 14.12 -17.62 24.32
C LYS A 72 15.12 -17.00 25.28
N ALA A 73 14.81 -17.01 26.56
CA ALA A 73 15.72 -16.57 27.63
C ALA A 73 17.10 -17.28 27.62
N ASN A 74 17.16 -18.50 27.08
CA ASN A 74 18.40 -19.27 26.95
C ASN A 74 19.21 -18.94 25.68
N GLY A 75 18.83 -17.90 24.91
CA GLY A 75 19.50 -17.51 23.67
C GLY A 75 19.13 -18.34 22.44
N THR A 76 18.28 -19.37 22.56
CA THR A 76 17.88 -20.19 21.43
C THR A 76 16.92 -19.42 20.52
N ALA A 77 17.26 -19.27 19.24
CA ALA A 77 16.38 -18.65 18.26
C ALA A 77 15.19 -19.56 17.92
N VAL A 78 14.00 -19.03 18.05
CA VAL A 78 12.72 -19.70 17.74
C VAL A 78 12.22 -19.31 16.35
N PHE A 79 12.47 -18.06 15.97
CA PHE A 79 12.05 -17.51 14.71
C PHE A 79 13.09 -16.51 14.21
N THR A 80 13.40 -16.58 12.94
CA THR A 80 14.23 -15.57 12.25
C THR A 80 13.56 -15.19 10.94
N ALA A 81 13.59 -13.91 10.59
CA ALA A 81 13.05 -13.45 9.35
C ALA A 81 13.84 -12.26 8.81
N HIS A 82 13.84 -12.14 7.51
CA HIS A 82 14.37 -11.00 6.79
C HIS A 82 13.24 -10.37 5.98
N LEU A 83 13.00 -9.08 6.20
CA LEU A 83 11.96 -8.31 5.51
C LEU A 83 12.62 -7.33 4.55
N GLU A 84 12.32 -7.44 3.27
CA GLU A 84 12.64 -6.40 2.29
C GLU A 84 11.53 -5.36 2.25
N SER A 85 11.89 -4.10 2.50
CA SER A 85 10.95 -2.99 2.44
C SER A 85 10.75 -2.52 1.00
N ARG A 86 9.60 -1.91 0.71
CA ARG A 86 9.27 -1.34 -0.61
C ARG A 86 10.11 -0.11 -1.00
N ASN A 87 11.11 0.26 -0.23
CA ASN A 87 11.87 1.48 -0.46
C ASN A 87 12.61 1.50 -1.81
N LYS A 88 13.00 0.33 -2.33
CA LYS A 88 13.58 0.20 -3.69
C LYS A 88 12.58 0.62 -4.79
N GLU A 89 11.29 0.32 -4.61
CA GLU A 89 10.25 0.64 -5.58
C GLU A 89 9.77 2.09 -5.50
N ILE A 90 9.90 2.72 -4.33
CA ILE A 90 9.38 4.07 -4.08
C ILE A 90 9.98 5.09 -5.04
N LEU A 91 11.27 5.03 -5.30
CA LEU A 91 11.94 5.92 -6.26
C LEU A 91 11.33 5.84 -7.65
N LYS A 92 11.10 4.62 -8.15
CA LYS A 92 10.46 4.37 -9.46
C LYS A 92 9.04 4.95 -9.47
N LEU A 93 8.25 4.65 -8.45
CA LEU A 93 6.88 5.16 -8.31
C LEU A 93 6.83 6.69 -8.22
N MET A 94 7.78 7.32 -7.54
CA MET A 94 7.90 8.78 -7.47
C MET A 94 8.26 9.38 -8.83
N GLN A 95 9.17 8.75 -9.59
CA GLN A 95 9.51 9.16 -10.94
C GLN A 95 8.30 9.05 -11.89
N ASP A 96 7.55 7.96 -11.80
CA ASP A 96 6.35 7.78 -12.62
C ASP A 96 5.26 8.81 -12.28
N ARG A 97 5.06 9.12 -11.01
CA ARG A 97 4.20 10.23 -10.59
C ARG A 97 4.67 11.59 -11.11
N LYS A 98 6.00 11.80 -11.14
CA LYS A 98 6.60 13.01 -11.70
C LYS A 98 6.36 13.10 -13.22
N LYS A 99 6.54 11.99 -13.96
CA LYS A 99 6.24 11.88 -15.40
C LYS A 99 4.76 12.15 -15.67
N ALA A 100 3.86 11.53 -14.92
CA ALA A 100 2.44 11.73 -15.06
C ALA A 100 2.00 13.19 -14.80
N ARG A 101 2.59 13.84 -13.77
CA ARG A 101 2.34 15.27 -13.52
C ARG A 101 2.86 16.17 -14.64
N ARG A 102 4.05 15.87 -15.18
CA ARG A 102 4.59 16.60 -16.36
C ARG A 102 3.68 16.45 -17.57
N ALA A 103 3.26 15.23 -17.88
CA ALA A 103 2.35 14.96 -18.99
C ALA A 103 1.03 15.74 -18.85
N ARG A 104 0.42 15.76 -17.66
CA ARG A 104 -0.79 16.56 -17.39
C ARG A 104 -0.58 18.05 -17.60
N ARG A 105 0.56 18.59 -17.17
CA ARG A 105 0.91 20.01 -17.35
C ARG A 105 1.13 20.34 -18.82
N THR A 106 1.82 19.48 -19.55
CA THR A 106 2.09 19.64 -20.99
C THR A 106 0.79 19.60 -21.78
N ASN A 107 -0.10 18.65 -21.51
CA ASN A 107 -1.41 18.58 -22.13
C ASN A 107 -2.25 19.84 -21.83
N GLY A 108 -2.25 20.31 -20.59
CA GLY A 108 -2.94 21.55 -20.22
C GLY A 108 -2.39 22.80 -20.91
N ARG A 109 -1.06 22.87 -21.16
CA ARG A 109 -0.42 23.95 -21.92
C ARG A 109 -0.78 23.84 -23.40
N ARG A 110 -0.75 22.63 -23.98
CA ARG A 110 -1.14 22.35 -25.37
C ARG A 110 -2.59 22.77 -25.63
N HIS A 111 -3.50 22.39 -24.75
CA HIS A 111 -4.91 22.79 -24.86
C HIS A 111 -5.10 24.31 -24.75
N ARG A 112 -4.36 25.00 -23.86
CA ARG A 112 -4.39 26.46 -23.78
C ARG A 112 -3.86 27.14 -25.03
N ARG A 113 -2.79 26.63 -25.63
CA ARG A 113 -2.25 27.11 -26.89
C ARG A 113 -3.26 26.95 -28.02
N GLN A 114 -3.86 25.78 -28.16
CA GLN A 114 -4.87 25.49 -29.15
C GLN A 114 -6.08 26.41 -29.02
N ARG A 115 -6.51 26.73 -27.79
CA ARG A 115 -7.59 27.67 -27.55
C ARG A 115 -7.26 29.07 -28.01
N ARG A 116 -6.06 29.57 -27.62
CA ARG A 116 -5.61 30.89 -28.04
C ARG A 116 -5.51 31.00 -29.58
N ALA A 117 -4.90 30.01 -30.19
CA ALA A 117 -4.80 29.94 -31.64
C ALA A 117 -6.16 29.88 -32.32
N LYS A 118 -7.15 29.21 -31.75
CA LYS A 118 -8.53 29.17 -32.24
C LYS A 118 -9.26 30.51 -32.02
N ALA A 119 -9.04 31.15 -30.86
CA ALA A 119 -9.62 32.46 -30.56
C ALA A 119 -9.07 33.55 -31.50
N ASN A 120 -7.79 33.45 -31.86
CA ASN A 120 -7.11 34.38 -32.79
C ASN A 120 -7.30 34.01 -34.29
N GLY A 121 -8.19 33.06 -34.61
CA GLY A 121 -8.42 32.65 -35.99
C GLY A 121 -7.31 31.87 -36.68
N THR A 122 -6.20 31.58 -35.97
CA THR A 122 -4.97 30.96 -36.53
C THR A 122 -5.14 29.47 -36.80
N ILE A 123 -6.16 28.81 -36.24
CA ILE A 123 -6.47 27.38 -36.47
C ILE A 123 -7.91 27.24 -36.93
N SER A 124 -8.10 26.66 -38.11
CA SER A 124 -9.43 26.40 -38.64
C SER A 124 -10.19 25.35 -37.82
N LYS A 125 -11.51 25.46 -37.75
CA LYS A 125 -12.39 24.48 -37.06
C LYS A 125 -12.18 23.04 -37.58
N LYS A 126 -11.66 22.87 -38.78
CA LYS A 126 -11.43 21.57 -39.43
C LYS A 126 -10.25 20.81 -38.80
N CYS A 127 -9.16 21.52 -38.46
CA CYS A 127 -7.98 20.94 -37.82
C CYS A 127 -8.25 20.38 -36.41
N VAL A 128 -9.12 21.04 -35.64
CA VAL A 128 -9.49 20.60 -34.30
C VAL A 128 -10.31 19.31 -34.31
N LYS A 129 -11.11 19.09 -35.33
CA LYS A 129 -11.89 17.84 -35.49
C LYS A 129 -11.03 16.66 -35.93
N GLN A 130 -9.95 16.89 -36.69
CA GLN A 130 -9.02 15.83 -37.10
C GLN A 130 -8.16 15.32 -35.93
N ASP A 131 -7.66 16.21 -35.07
CA ASP A 131 -6.88 15.83 -33.88
C ASP A 131 -7.72 14.98 -32.90
N THR A 132 -9.00 15.25 -32.79
CA THR A 132 -9.92 14.49 -31.92
C THR A 132 -10.26 13.11 -32.51
N ALA A 133 -10.32 13.00 -33.84
CA ALA A 133 -10.61 11.74 -34.54
C ALA A 133 -9.44 10.74 -34.48
N GLN A 134 -8.21 11.22 -34.29
CA GLN A 134 -7.00 10.38 -34.25
C GLN A 134 -6.64 9.85 -32.84
N SER A 135 -7.39 10.24 -31.81
CA SER A 135 -7.16 9.66 -30.47
C SER A 135 -7.46 8.17 -30.51
N LYS A 136 -6.40 7.35 -30.40
CA LYS A 136 -6.46 5.88 -30.36
C LYS A 136 -7.12 5.31 -29.09
N ASN A 137 -7.42 6.16 -28.11
CA ASN A 137 -7.96 5.74 -26.82
C ASN A 137 -9.48 5.97 -26.75
N PRO A 138 -10.31 4.89 -26.80
CA PRO A 138 -11.76 5.01 -26.87
C PRO A 138 -12.37 5.72 -25.66
N SER A 139 -11.76 5.62 -24.48
CA SER A 139 -12.25 6.30 -23.27
C SER A 139 -12.01 7.82 -23.30
N LYS A 140 -10.91 8.27 -23.92
CA LYS A 140 -10.68 9.69 -24.16
C LYS A 140 -11.64 10.24 -25.20
N ARG A 141 -11.85 9.49 -26.28
CA ARG A 141 -12.78 9.84 -27.38
C ARG A 141 -14.21 9.97 -26.87
N ALA A 142 -14.67 9.06 -26.03
CA ALA A 142 -16.00 9.11 -25.41
C ALA A 142 -16.16 10.31 -24.47
N LYS A 143 -15.13 10.64 -23.67
CA LYS A 143 -15.14 11.81 -22.79
C LYS A 143 -15.11 13.13 -23.57
N GLU A 144 -14.33 13.22 -24.64
CA GLU A 144 -14.23 14.40 -25.49
C GLU A 144 -15.53 14.61 -26.27
N ILE A 145 -16.14 13.55 -26.82
CA ILE A 145 -17.43 13.58 -27.46
C ILE A 145 -18.55 13.94 -26.47
N GLY A 146 -18.52 13.39 -25.25
CA GLY A 146 -19.48 13.71 -24.21
C GLY A 146 -19.39 15.18 -23.76
N VAL A 147 -18.19 15.74 -23.67
CA VAL A 147 -17.98 17.17 -23.38
C VAL A 147 -18.47 18.06 -24.50
N ILE A 148 -18.29 17.67 -25.77
CA ILE A 148 -18.77 18.45 -26.95
C ILE A 148 -20.30 18.41 -27.04
N LYS A 149 -20.95 17.28 -26.77
CA LYS A 149 -22.41 17.15 -26.78
C LYS A 149 -23.11 17.93 -25.64
N ARG A 150 -22.42 18.24 -24.57
CA ARG A 150 -22.96 19.04 -23.45
C ARG A 150 -22.78 20.54 -23.61
N ARG A 151 -22.26 21.02 -24.73
CA ARG A 151 -22.17 22.46 -25.04
C ARG A 151 -23.53 23.01 -25.42
N LEU A 152 -24.21 23.57 -24.47
CA LEU A 152 -25.35 24.42 -24.70
C LEU A 152 -24.90 25.72 -25.41
N PRO A 153 -25.62 26.18 -26.43
CA PRO A 153 -25.34 27.45 -27.08
C PRO A 153 -25.49 28.56 -26.03
N GLY A 154 -24.44 29.32 -25.76
CA GLY A 154 -24.42 30.41 -24.79
C GLY A 154 -23.38 30.30 -23.69
N HIS A 155 -22.99 29.11 -23.26
CA HIS A 155 -22.03 28.90 -22.19
C HIS A 155 -20.64 28.50 -22.70
N LYS A 156 -20.01 29.38 -23.47
CA LYS A 156 -18.69 29.08 -24.08
C LYS A 156 -17.52 29.04 -23.06
N LYS A 157 -17.69 29.60 -21.88
CA LYS A 157 -16.58 29.71 -20.88
C LYS A 157 -16.49 28.57 -19.91
N ASP A 158 -17.61 27.97 -19.50
CA ASP A 158 -17.62 27.08 -18.35
C ASP A 158 -17.24 25.61 -18.66
N LEU A 159 -17.49 25.16 -19.88
CA LEU A 159 -17.22 23.76 -20.25
C LEU A 159 -15.76 23.39 -20.37
N LEU A 160 -14.90 24.37 -20.55
CA LEU A 160 -13.46 24.16 -20.64
C LEU A 160 -12.78 24.12 -19.26
N CYS A 161 -13.52 24.47 -18.21
CA CYS A 161 -13.08 24.44 -16.82
C CYS A 161 -13.48 23.16 -16.07
N ILE A 162 -14.38 22.34 -16.60
CA ILE A 162 -14.89 21.14 -15.90
C ILE A 162 -13.81 20.08 -15.64
N GLY A 163 -12.73 20.05 -16.43
CA GLY A 163 -11.60 19.14 -16.20
C GLY A 163 -10.45 19.74 -15.37
N ILE A 164 -10.46 21.05 -15.17
CA ILE A 164 -9.41 21.77 -14.46
C ILE A 164 -10.09 22.62 -13.39
N LYS A 165 -10.60 21.98 -12.35
CA LYS A 165 -10.72 22.69 -11.09
C LYS A 165 -9.31 23.13 -10.73
N ASN A 166 -9.02 24.43 -10.81
CA ASN A 166 -7.85 25.02 -10.19
C ASN A 166 -8.02 24.71 -8.69
N LYS A 167 -7.51 23.57 -8.29
CA LYS A 167 -7.32 23.34 -6.85
C LYS A 167 -6.37 24.41 -6.45
N GLU A 168 -6.79 25.24 -5.50
CA GLU A 168 -5.94 26.20 -4.83
C GLU A 168 -4.58 25.59 -4.54
N ALA A 169 -3.56 26.37 -4.71
CA ALA A 169 -2.20 25.92 -4.49
C ALA A 169 -2.10 25.42 -3.05
N LYS A 170 -2.09 24.11 -2.89
CA LYS A 170 -2.06 23.42 -1.59
C LYS A 170 -0.77 23.67 -0.77
N TYR A 171 0.12 24.52 -1.23
CA TYR A 171 1.37 24.88 -0.55
C TYR A 171 1.30 26.17 0.25
N THR A 172 0.28 26.98 0.07
CA THR A 172 0.02 28.12 0.92
C THR A 172 -0.65 27.63 2.19
N ASN A 173 -0.01 27.85 3.34
CA ASN A 173 -0.53 27.58 4.68
C ASN A 173 -0.65 26.13 5.12
N ARG A 174 0.32 25.27 4.80
CA ARG A 174 0.44 24.01 5.53
C ARG A 174 1.10 24.26 6.88
N ALA A 175 0.32 24.63 7.87
CA ALA A 175 0.71 24.42 9.25
C ALA A 175 0.96 22.90 9.42
N ARG A 176 2.18 22.55 9.83
CA ARG A 176 2.49 21.17 10.20
C ARG A 176 2.05 21.01 11.64
N PRO A 177 1.13 20.08 11.95
CA PRO A 177 0.78 19.80 13.33
C PRO A 177 2.02 19.34 14.10
N GLU A 178 2.03 19.55 15.39
CA GLU A 178 3.06 19.04 16.27
C GLU A 178 3.21 17.53 16.10
N GLY A 179 4.43 17.01 16.09
CA GLY A 179 4.69 15.59 15.81
C GLY A 179 4.54 15.16 14.35
N TRP A 180 4.38 16.08 13.40
CA TRP A 180 4.26 15.72 11.98
C TRP A 180 5.55 15.09 11.45
N LEU A 181 5.42 13.87 10.92
CA LEU A 181 6.49 13.17 10.22
C LEU A 181 6.34 13.29 8.71
N THR A 182 7.48 13.32 8.00
CA THR A 182 7.43 13.20 6.54
C THR A 182 6.77 11.89 6.13
N PRO A 183 6.08 11.81 4.99
CA PRO A 183 5.43 10.57 4.55
C PRO A 183 6.37 9.35 4.51
N THR A 184 7.64 9.56 4.16
CA THR A 184 8.66 8.50 4.14
C THR A 184 9.02 8.05 5.56
N ALA A 185 9.24 8.98 6.49
CA ALA A 185 9.55 8.65 7.88
C ALA A 185 8.37 7.93 8.55
N ASN A 186 7.15 8.43 8.34
CA ASN A 186 5.94 7.78 8.86
C ASN A 186 5.76 6.36 8.27
N GLN A 187 6.04 6.16 6.98
CA GLN A 187 5.99 4.84 6.37
C GLN A 187 7.00 3.88 7.00
N LEU A 188 8.23 4.32 7.24
CA LEU A 188 9.25 3.50 7.90
C LEU A 188 8.79 3.11 9.30
N LEU A 189 8.39 4.08 10.12
CA LEU A 189 7.87 3.84 11.45
C LEU A 189 6.71 2.84 11.45
N GLN A 190 5.71 3.05 10.59
CA GLN A 190 4.57 2.14 10.47
C GLN A 190 4.97 0.74 10.00
N THR A 191 6.01 0.63 9.17
CA THR A 191 6.52 -0.68 8.71
C THR A 191 7.06 -1.47 9.88
N HIS A 192 7.88 -0.86 10.77
CA HIS A 192 8.42 -1.52 11.96
C HIS A 192 7.31 -1.89 12.95
N ILE A 193 6.41 -0.95 13.25
CA ILE A 193 5.27 -1.22 14.15
C ILE A 193 4.39 -2.36 13.62
N ASN A 194 4.08 -2.35 12.32
CA ASN A 194 3.26 -3.39 11.72
C ASN A 194 3.98 -4.76 11.69
N LEU A 195 5.30 -4.77 11.59
CA LEU A 195 6.10 -5.98 11.68
C LEU A 195 5.97 -6.61 13.06
N VAL A 196 6.19 -5.83 14.13
CA VAL A 196 5.99 -6.28 15.51
C VAL A 196 4.60 -6.86 15.70
N LYS A 197 3.55 -6.10 15.36
CA LYS A 197 2.16 -6.54 15.48
C LYS A 197 1.86 -7.81 14.69
N LYS A 198 2.51 -8.04 13.55
CA LYS A 198 2.34 -9.27 12.77
C LYS A 198 2.97 -10.47 13.48
N ILE A 199 4.12 -10.30 14.10
CA ILE A 199 4.82 -11.38 14.81
C ILE A 199 4.08 -11.73 16.10
N GLN A 200 3.60 -10.74 16.84
CA GLN A 200 2.78 -10.92 18.03
C GLN A 200 1.48 -11.72 17.79
N LYS A 201 1.00 -11.80 16.55
CA LYS A 201 -0.19 -12.59 16.21
C LYS A 201 0.02 -14.11 16.23
N PHE A 202 1.25 -14.59 16.19
CA PHE A 202 1.53 -16.02 16.14
C PHE A 202 2.66 -16.47 17.09
N LEU A 203 3.32 -15.52 17.78
CA LEU A 203 4.30 -15.78 18.83
C LEU A 203 3.97 -14.97 20.08
N PRO A 204 4.04 -15.60 21.27
CA PRO A 204 3.83 -14.93 22.55
C PRO A 204 5.08 -14.13 22.94
N ILE A 205 5.20 -12.91 22.40
CA ILE A 205 6.33 -12.03 22.69
C ILE A 205 6.09 -11.32 24.00
N SER A 206 7.05 -11.47 24.92
CA SER A 206 7.01 -10.85 26.24
C SER A 206 7.65 -9.47 26.24
N ASP A 207 8.72 -9.28 25.43
CA ASP A 207 9.45 -8.02 25.35
C ASP A 207 10.00 -7.78 23.93
N VAL A 208 10.28 -6.48 23.57
CA VAL A 208 10.75 -6.04 22.26
C VAL A 208 12.01 -5.20 22.38
#